data_35e254a6dc047707ff3a6ff522f2de04
#
_entry.id   35e254a6dc047707ff3a6ff522f2de04
#
_cell.length_a   1.000
_cell.length_b   1.000
_cell.length_c   1.000
_cell.angle_alpha   90.00
_cell.angle_beta   90.00
_cell.angle_gamma   90.00
#
_symmetry.space_group_name_H-M   'P 1'
#
loop_
_entity.id
_entity.type
_entity.pdbx_description
1 polymer ?
#
loop_
_entity_poly.entity_id
_entity_poly.type
_entity_poly.pdbx_seq_one_letter_code
_entity_poly.pdbx_strand_id
1 'polypeptide(L)'
;MALYMQYSTQIYQIYLKYISEEDMHVYSVDEVFLDVTDYLKAYEMTARQLTQKIIQDIYDTTGITATAGIGSNLYLCKIAMDIMAKHEKPDENGVRIAELDELTYRKNLWSHTPITDFWRVGRGYARKLERCGIFTMGDIARCSIGKDGDFYNEELLYKMFGVNAELLIDHAWGYEPCTIAEIKSYT
;
A
#
# COMPACT_ATOMS: atom_id res chain seq x y z
N MET A 1 22.65 14.02 -0.85
CA MET A 1 21.49 14.39 -1.71
C MET A 1 21.73 13.98 -3.17
N ALA A 2 22.77 14.48 -3.86
CA ALA A 2 23.02 14.17 -5.28
C ALA A 2 23.13 12.66 -5.59
N LEU A 3 23.81 11.87 -4.76
CA LEU A 3 23.95 10.43 -4.95
C LEU A 3 22.60 9.69 -4.89
N TYR A 4 21.72 10.04 -3.94
CA TYR A 4 20.38 9.46 -3.84
C TYR A 4 19.53 9.75 -5.08
N MET A 5 19.60 10.97 -5.59
CA MET A 5 18.88 11.34 -6.82
C MET A 5 19.40 10.57 -8.04
N GLN A 6 20.69 10.33 -8.10
CA GLN A 6 21.30 9.54 -9.17
C GLN A 6 20.80 8.09 -9.17
N TYR A 7 20.80 7.43 -8.01
CA TYR A 7 20.27 6.06 -7.90
C TYR A 7 18.76 6.00 -8.15
N SER A 8 17.99 6.95 -7.63
CA SER A 8 16.55 7.04 -7.88
C SER A 8 16.27 7.15 -9.39
N THR A 9 17.02 7.98 -10.11
CA THR A 9 16.91 8.11 -11.56
C THR A 9 17.27 6.83 -12.30
N GLN A 10 18.35 6.15 -11.90
CA GLN A 10 18.74 4.86 -12.51
C GLN A 10 17.66 3.80 -12.30
N ILE A 11 17.11 3.70 -11.09
CA ILE A 11 16.03 2.74 -10.77
C ILE A 11 14.77 3.06 -11.57
N TYR A 12 14.41 4.34 -11.69
CA TYR A 12 13.28 4.76 -12.53
C TYR A 12 13.47 4.33 -14.00
N GLN A 13 14.67 4.48 -14.57
CA GLN A 13 14.97 4.02 -15.92
C GLN A 13 14.85 2.48 -16.06
N ILE A 14 15.12 1.73 -15.00
CA ILE A 14 14.91 0.28 -15.00
C ILE A 14 13.41 -0.04 -15.05
N TYR A 15 12.58 0.64 -14.26
CA TYR A 15 11.13 0.45 -14.33
C TYR A 15 10.59 0.71 -15.74
N LEU A 16 11.08 1.75 -16.43
CA LEU A 16 10.67 2.08 -17.80
C LEU A 16 10.98 1.00 -18.83
N LYS A 17 11.91 0.07 -18.56
CA LYS A 17 12.14 -1.08 -19.43
C LYS A 17 10.98 -2.08 -19.43
N TYR A 18 10.20 -2.12 -18.35
CA TYR A 18 9.14 -3.10 -18.10
C TYR A 18 7.75 -2.51 -18.18
N ILE A 19 7.57 -1.28 -17.71
CA ILE A 19 6.27 -0.64 -17.49
C ILE A 19 6.29 0.75 -18.13
N SER A 20 5.19 1.13 -18.78
CA SER A 20 5.02 2.48 -19.33
C SER A 20 4.95 3.52 -18.21
N GLU A 21 5.43 4.72 -18.48
CA GLU A 21 5.33 5.86 -17.56
C GLU A 21 3.89 6.17 -17.13
N GLU A 22 2.93 5.91 -18.01
CA GLU A 22 1.49 6.13 -17.73
C GLU A 22 0.97 5.22 -16.61
N ASP A 23 1.56 4.02 -16.45
CA ASP A 23 1.20 3.03 -15.45
C ASP A 23 2.09 3.09 -14.20
N MET A 24 2.84 4.16 -14.04
CA MET A 24 3.73 4.40 -12.90
C MET A 24 3.38 5.69 -12.18
N HIS A 25 3.45 5.65 -10.83
CA HIS A 25 3.36 6.83 -9.99
C HIS A 25 4.53 6.87 -9.01
N VAL A 26 5.40 7.87 -9.16
CA VAL A 26 6.50 8.12 -8.23
C VAL A 26 5.92 8.75 -6.97
N TYR A 27 5.89 7.98 -5.89
CA TYR A 27 5.34 8.41 -4.61
C TYR A 27 6.37 9.21 -3.79
N SER A 28 7.62 8.74 -3.79
CA SER A 28 8.74 9.42 -3.14
C SER A 28 10.05 9.13 -3.88
N VAL A 29 11.17 9.63 -3.36
CA VAL A 29 12.51 9.42 -3.95
C VAL A 29 12.90 7.94 -4.03
N ASP A 30 12.32 7.10 -3.18
CA ASP A 30 12.64 5.68 -3.00
C ASP A 30 11.43 4.74 -3.14
N GLU A 31 10.24 5.28 -3.42
CA GLU A 31 9.02 4.49 -3.57
C GLU A 31 8.27 4.82 -4.86
N VAL A 32 7.86 3.78 -5.58
CA VAL A 32 7.06 3.89 -6.80
C VAL A 32 5.92 2.88 -6.77
N PHE A 33 4.77 3.29 -7.28
CA PHE A 33 3.66 2.41 -7.60
C PHE A 33 3.68 2.05 -9.08
N LEU A 34 3.47 0.77 -9.38
CA LEU A 34 3.40 0.23 -10.73
C LEU A 34 2.07 -0.51 -10.91
N ASP A 35 1.28 -0.14 -11.90
CA ASP A 35 0.15 -0.95 -12.34
C ASP A 35 0.64 -1.96 -13.36
N VAL A 36 0.69 -3.23 -12.96
CA VAL A 36 1.21 -4.31 -13.81
C VAL A 36 0.12 -5.14 -14.46
N THR A 37 -1.15 -4.80 -14.26
CA THR A 37 -2.31 -5.60 -14.65
C THR A 37 -2.24 -6.05 -16.11
N ASP A 38 -2.05 -5.11 -17.03
CA ASP A 38 -2.04 -5.40 -18.46
C ASP A 38 -0.75 -6.05 -18.95
N TYR A 39 0.31 -6.01 -18.15
CA TYR A 39 1.64 -6.55 -18.49
C TYR A 39 1.78 -8.03 -18.17
N LEU A 40 1.03 -8.55 -17.19
CA LEU A 40 1.19 -9.94 -16.74
C LEU A 40 0.92 -10.95 -17.85
N LYS A 41 -0.10 -10.68 -18.66
CA LYS A 41 -0.43 -11.54 -19.80
C LYS A 41 0.63 -11.44 -20.92
N ALA A 42 1.10 -10.23 -21.19
CA ALA A 42 2.09 -9.98 -22.22
C ALA A 42 3.45 -10.62 -21.90
N TYR A 43 3.83 -10.61 -20.61
CA TYR A 43 5.07 -11.21 -20.14
C TYR A 43 4.92 -12.69 -19.76
N GLU A 44 3.70 -13.23 -19.79
CA GLU A 44 3.40 -14.60 -19.33
C GLU A 44 3.92 -14.88 -17.91
N MET A 45 3.76 -13.91 -17.02
CA MET A 45 4.26 -13.93 -15.64
C MET A 45 3.15 -13.62 -14.63
N THR A 46 3.32 -14.15 -13.41
CA THR A 46 2.58 -13.65 -12.26
C THR A 46 3.13 -12.30 -11.80
N ALA A 47 2.36 -11.54 -11.01
CA ALA A 47 2.83 -10.29 -10.44
C ALA A 47 4.11 -10.48 -9.61
N ARG A 48 4.21 -11.58 -8.85
CA ARG A 48 5.40 -11.91 -8.07
C ARG A 48 6.61 -12.19 -8.96
N GLN A 49 6.45 -12.94 -10.04
CA GLN A 49 7.53 -13.23 -10.98
C GLN A 49 8.05 -11.97 -11.67
N LEU A 50 7.14 -11.09 -12.10
CA LEU A 50 7.52 -9.80 -12.71
C LEU A 50 8.24 -8.90 -11.68
N THR A 51 7.74 -8.84 -10.45
CA THR A 51 8.36 -8.09 -9.36
C THR A 51 9.77 -8.60 -9.08
N GLN A 52 9.96 -9.91 -8.97
CA GLN A 52 11.29 -10.53 -8.77
C GLN A 52 12.24 -10.16 -9.91
N LYS A 53 11.77 -10.20 -11.14
CA LYS A 53 12.58 -9.86 -12.33
C LYS A 53 13.03 -8.39 -12.30
N ILE A 54 12.12 -7.48 -11.98
CA ILE A 54 12.44 -6.04 -11.86
C ILE A 54 13.45 -5.78 -10.74
N ILE A 55 13.23 -6.37 -9.56
CA ILE A 55 14.14 -6.22 -8.41
C ILE A 55 15.52 -6.79 -8.71
N GLN A 56 15.60 -7.92 -9.43
CA GLN A 56 16.87 -8.50 -9.83
C GLN A 56 17.64 -7.58 -10.80
N ASP A 57 16.94 -6.97 -11.77
CA ASP A 57 17.56 -5.99 -12.69
C ASP A 57 18.07 -4.75 -11.92
N ILE A 58 17.33 -4.28 -10.92
CA ILE A 58 17.77 -3.19 -10.04
C ILE A 58 19.05 -3.59 -9.30
N TYR A 59 19.07 -4.78 -8.72
CA TYR A 59 20.24 -5.28 -7.98
C TYR A 59 21.46 -5.44 -8.89
N ASP A 60 21.30 -6.06 -10.05
CA ASP A 60 22.39 -6.30 -11.02
C ASP A 60 22.97 -4.97 -11.54
N THR A 61 22.14 -3.94 -11.67
CA THR A 61 22.53 -2.64 -12.19
C THR A 61 23.11 -1.70 -11.12
N THR A 62 22.55 -1.73 -9.91
CA THR A 62 22.84 -0.72 -8.86
C THR A 62 23.47 -1.31 -7.60
N GLY A 63 23.40 -2.62 -7.40
CA GLY A 63 23.76 -3.29 -6.14
C GLY A 63 22.77 -3.05 -4.99
N ILE A 64 21.63 -2.39 -5.26
CA ILE A 64 20.61 -2.06 -4.26
C ILE A 64 19.52 -3.14 -4.30
N THR A 65 19.19 -3.68 -3.12
CA THR A 65 18.00 -4.54 -2.95
C THR A 65 16.77 -3.67 -2.75
N ALA A 66 15.61 -4.18 -3.19
CA ALA A 66 14.33 -3.54 -2.99
C ALA A 66 13.36 -4.46 -2.25
N THR A 67 12.41 -3.86 -1.53
CA THR A 67 11.27 -4.55 -0.93
C THR A 67 10.03 -4.20 -1.74
N ALA A 68 9.15 -5.15 -1.95
CA ALA A 68 7.93 -4.92 -2.72
C ALA A 68 6.68 -5.42 -1.98
N GLY A 69 5.59 -4.71 -2.22
CA GLY A 69 4.24 -5.12 -1.86
C GLY A 69 3.39 -5.27 -3.12
N ILE A 70 2.64 -6.35 -3.20
CA ILE A 70 1.70 -6.65 -4.28
C ILE A 70 0.29 -6.64 -3.70
N GLY A 71 -0.62 -5.96 -4.36
CA GLY A 71 -2.02 -5.87 -3.93
C GLY A 71 -2.94 -5.55 -5.09
N SER A 72 -4.23 -5.76 -4.87
CA SER A 72 -5.28 -5.49 -5.86
C SER A 72 -5.59 -4.00 -6.03
N ASN A 73 -5.03 -3.13 -5.19
CA ASN A 73 -5.16 -1.68 -5.26
C ASN A 73 -3.95 -0.99 -4.63
N LEU A 74 -3.86 0.34 -4.74
CA LEU A 74 -2.73 1.12 -4.23
C LEU A 74 -2.56 1.00 -2.71
N TYR A 75 -3.67 0.95 -1.96
CA TYR A 75 -3.60 0.80 -0.51
C TYR A 75 -3.04 -0.55 -0.10
N LEU A 76 -3.57 -1.64 -0.65
CA LEU A 76 -3.14 -2.99 -0.28
C LEU A 76 -1.68 -3.27 -0.66
N CYS A 77 -1.20 -2.81 -1.81
CA CYS A 77 0.21 -2.99 -2.15
C CYS A 77 1.13 -2.17 -1.21
N LYS A 78 0.73 -0.96 -0.82
CA LYS A 78 1.47 -0.14 0.15
C LYS A 78 1.53 -0.82 1.52
N ILE A 79 0.39 -1.33 2.02
CA ILE A 79 0.33 -2.05 3.29
C ILE A 79 1.11 -3.37 3.25
N ALA A 80 1.04 -4.11 2.15
CA ALA A 80 1.85 -5.32 1.96
C ALA A 80 3.35 -5.00 2.09
N MET A 81 3.81 -3.93 1.47
CA MET A 81 5.20 -3.49 1.55
C MET A 81 5.58 -3.00 2.96
N ASP A 82 4.77 -2.12 3.56
CA ASP A 82 5.13 -1.44 4.80
C ASP A 82 5.03 -2.33 6.04
N ILE A 83 4.07 -3.24 6.08
CA ILE A 83 3.79 -4.08 7.25
C ILE A 83 4.19 -5.54 7.01
N MET A 84 3.66 -6.18 5.96
CA MET A 84 3.84 -7.61 5.76
C MET A 84 5.26 -7.98 5.30
N ALA A 85 5.83 -7.25 4.35
CA ALA A 85 7.14 -7.60 3.80
C ALA A 85 8.27 -7.53 4.83
N LYS A 86 8.14 -6.73 5.89
CA LYS A 86 9.10 -6.68 6.99
C LYS A 86 9.20 -8.01 7.76
N HIS A 87 8.13 -8.80 7.75
CA HIS A 87 8.04 -10.08 8.44
C HIS A 87 8.29 -11.28 7.51
N GLU A 88 8.34 -11.03 6.19
CA GLU A 88 8.67 -12.06 5.22
C GLU A 88 10.15 -12.46 5.32
N LYS A 89 10.40 -13.76 5.13
CA LYS A 89 11.78 -14.23 4.99
C LYS A 89 12.35 -13.71 3.67
N PRO A 90 13.55 -13.10 3.69
CA PRO A 90 14.20 -12.72 2.45
C PRO A 90 14.50 -13.97 1.61
N ASP A 91 14.45 -13.82 0.29
CA ASP A 91 14.95 -14.83 -0.62
C ASP A 91 16.49 -14.91 -0.61
N GLU A 92 17.06 -15.74 -1.49
CA GLU A 92 18.50 -15.94 -1.62
C GLU A 92 19.29 -14.63 -1.86
N ASN A 93 18.64 -13.63 -2.45
CA ASN A 93 19.21 -12.33 -2.79
C ASN A 93 18.86 -11.23 -1.75
N GLY A 94 18.23 -11.59 -0.64
CA GLY A 94 17.81 -10.64 0.40
C GLY A 94 16.52 -9.88 0.07
N VAL A 95 15.78 -10.27 -0.97
CA VAL A 95 14.56 -9.63 -1.43
C VAL A 95 13.37 -10.10 -0.61
N ARG A 96 12.50 -9.15 -0.22
CA ARG A 96 11.26 -9.40 0.51
C ARG A 96 10.08 -8.92 -0.32
N ILE A 97 9.17 -9.82 -0.61
CA ILE A 97 7.94 -9.55 -1.37
C ILE A 97 6.76 -10.07 -0.56
N ALA A 98 5.78 -9.22 -0.29
CA ALA A 98 4.52 -9.58 0.33
C ALA A 98 3.36 -9.31 -0.62
N GLU A 99 2.28 -10.09 -0.47
CA GLU A 99 1.06 -9.96 -1.27
C GLU A 99 -0.16 -9.88 -0.35
N LEU A 100 -1.09 -8.98 -0.67
CA LEU A 100 -2.38 -8.86 0.01
C LEU A 100 -3.51 -8.69 -1.01
N ASP A 101 -4.59 -9.42 -0.78
CA ASP A 101 -5.93 -9.10 -1.26
C ASP A 101 -6.80 -8.61 -0.10
N GLU A 102 -8.04 -8.24 -0.35
CA GLU A 102 -8.95 -7.73 0.67
C GLU A 102 -9.21 -8.75 1.78
N LEU A 103 -9.32 -10.03 1.43
CA LEU A 103 -9.60 -11.10 2.41
C LEU A 103 -8.40 -11.38 3.30
N THR A 104 -7.22 -11.52 2.73
CA THR A 104 -5.96 -11.75 3.47
C THR A 104 -5.58 -10.54 4.31
N TYR A 105 -5.84 -9.33 3.83
CA TYR A 105 -5.70 -8.10 4.59
C TYR A 105 -6.56 -8.13 5.87
N ARG A 106 -7.86 -8.40 5.73
CA ARG A 106 -8.78 -8.47 6.88
C ARG A 106 -8.38 -9.57 7.84
N LYS A 107 -8.04 -10.75 7.32
CA LYS A 107 -7.65 -11.91 8.12
C LYS A 107 -6.37 -11.66 8.93
N ASN A 108 -5.38 -11.03 8.32
CA ASN A 108 -4.04 -10.93 8.90
C ASN A 108 -3.79 -9.60 9.62
N LEU A 109 -4.45 -8.50 9.22
CA LEU A 109 -4.09 -7.16 9.67
C LEU A 109 -5.20 -6.39 10.38
N TRP A 110 -6.42 -6.90 10.45
CA TRP A 110 -7.49 -6.22 11.20
C TRP A 110 -7.21 -6.06 12.69
N SER A 111 -6.40 -6.92 13.27
CA SER A 111 -5.98 -6.85 14.68
C SER A 111 -4.58 -6.26 14.89
N HIS A 112 -3.92 -5.82 13.81
CA HIS A 112 -2.56 -5.28 13.90
C HIS A 112 -2.52 -3.96 14.67
N THR A 113 -1.52 -3.81 15.51
CA THR A 113 -1.19 -2.59 16.26
C THR A 113 0.31 -2.30 16.15
N PRO A 114 0.70 -1.03 16.19
CA PRO A 114 -0.13 0.18 16.33
C PRO A 114 -0.85 0.53 15.02
N ILE A 115 -2.00 1.20 15.13
CA ILE A 115 -2.77 1.62 13.96
C ILE A 115 -2.03 2.64 13.09
N THR A 116 -1.05 3.33 13.65
CA THR A 116 -0.18 4.28 12.94
C THR A 116 0.79 3.62 11.95
N ASP A 117 0.90 2.30 11.94
CA ASP A 117 1.64 1.57 10.89
C ASP A 117 0.93 1.60 9.54
N PHE A 118 -0.38 1.87 9.55
CA PHE A 118 -1.18 1.90 8.33
C PHE A 118 -1.04 3.23 7.61
N TRP A 119 -0.87 3.17 6.31
CA TRP A 119 -0.80 4.33 5.43
C TRP A 119 -1.98 5.27 5.66
N ARG A 120 -1.70 6.57 5.76
CA ARG A 120 -2.64 7.67 6.03
C ARG A 120 -3.25 7.70 7.44
N VAL A 121 -2.82 6.84 8.35
CA VAL A 121 -3.21 6.91 9.76
C VAL A 121 -2.07 7.50 10.59
N GLY A 122 -2.10 8.80 10.78
CA GLY A 122 -1.13 9.50 11.61
C GLY A 122 -1.51 9.52 13.10
N ARG A 123 -0.59 10.06 13.92
CA ARG A 123 -0.78 10.18 15.38
C ARG A 123 -2.04 10.94 15.77
N GLY A 124 -2.44 11.95 14.97
CA GLY A 124 -3.66 12.71 15.21
C GLY A 124 -4.92 11.85 15.11
N TYR A 125 -4.98 11.00 14.08
CA TYR A 125 -6.07 10.04 13.90
C TYR A 125 -6.08 9.00 15.02
N ALA A 126 -4.94 8.39 15.31
CA ALA A 126 -4.82 7.41 16.38
C ALA A 126 -5.33 7.93 17.71
N ARG A 127 -4.93 9.14 18.14
CA ARG A 127 -5.40 9.75 19.39
C ARG A 127 -6.91 9.97 19.44
N LYS A 128 -7.52 10.37 18.33
CA LYS A 128 -8.98 10.54 18.26
C LYS A 128 -9.70 9.22 18.39
N LEU A 129 -9.22 8.19 17.69
CA LEU A 129 -9.75 6.83 17.73
C LEU A 129 -9.63 6.20 19.13
N GLU A 130 -8.45 6.31 19.75
CA GLU A 130 -8.19 5.81 21.11
C GLU A 130 -9.15 6.37 22.16
N ARG A 131 -9.50 7.65 22.08
CA ARG A 131 -10.48 8.28 22.98
C ARG A 131 -11.88 7.65 22.90
N CYS A 132 -12.18 7.00 21.79
CA CYS A 132 -13.44 6.28 21.57
C CYS A 132 -13.26 4.75 21.72
N GLY A 133 -12.09 4.26 22.19
CA GLY A 133 -11.83 2.84 22.35
C GLY A 133 -11.60 2.07 21.05
N ILE A 134 -11.22 2.77 19.97
CA ILE A 134 -10.90 2.19 18.65
C ILE A 134 -9.38 2.15 18.49
N PHE A 135 -8.81 0.98 18.33
CA PHE A 135 -7.35 0.76 18.30
C PHE A 135 -6.85 0.09 17.03
N THR A 136 -7.73 -0.50 16.24
CA THR A 136 -7.37 -1.31 15.07
C THR A 136 -8.20 -0.95 13.84
N MET A 137 -7.72 -1.33 12.66
CA MET A 137 -8.49 -1.19 11.42
C MET A 137 -9.77 -2.06 11.46
N GLY A 138 -9.70 -3.23 12.09
CA GLY A 138 -10.88 -4.06 12.33
C GLY A 138 -11.93 -3.39 13.22
N ASP A 139 -11.52 -2.60 14.21
CA ASP A 139 -12.43 -1.81 15.04
C ASP A 139 -13.15 -0.73 14.20
N ILE A 140 -12.41 -0.06 13.31
CA ILE A 140 -12.99 0.93 12.38
C ILE A 140 -14.00 0.26 11.45
N ALA A 141 -13.64 -0.87 10.86
CA ALA A 141 -14.53 -1.61 9.97
C ALA A 141 -15.82 -2.05 10.67
N ARG A 142 -15.73 -2.59 11.89
CA ARG A 142 -16.90 -2.95 12.70
C ARG A 142 -17.75 -1.74 13.09
N CYS A 143 -17.10 -0.63 13.44
CA CYS A 143 -17.79 0.63 13.73
C CYS A 143 -18.60 1.11 12.51
N SER A 144 -18.03 1.02 11.30
CA SER A 144 -18.68 1.51 10.08
C SER A 144 -19.98 0.82 9.71
N ILE A 145 -20.25 -0.38 10.24
CA ILE A 145 -21.47 -1.16 10.01
C ILE A 145 -22.39 -1.21 11.22
N GLY A 146 -22.13 -0.41 12.25
CA GLY A 146 -23.01 -0.26 13.42
C GLY A 146 -24.38 0.29 13.03
N LYS A 147 -25.40 -0.09 13.79
CA LYS A 147 -26.77 0.35 13.51
C LYS A 147 -26.99 1.80 13.95
N ASP A 148 -28.00 2.42 13.37
CA ASP A 148 -28.46 3.72 13.81
C ASP A 148 -28.82 3.67 15.32
N GLY A 149 -28.29 4.63 16.08
CA GLY A 149 -28.46 4.71 17.53
C GLY A 149 -27.44 3.94 18.36
N ASP A 150 -26.61 3.08 17.76
CA ASP A 150 -25.45 2.50 18.46
C ASP A 150 -24.38 3.58 18.69
N PHE A 151 -23.63 3.45 19.79
CA PHE A 151 -22.49 4.34 20.04
C PHE A 151 -21.41 4.21 18.96
N TYR A 152 -21.13 2.96 18.55
CA TYR A 152 -20.20 2.65 17.47
C TYR A 152 -20.99 2.48 16.17
N ASN A 153 -21.00 3.52 15.36
CA ASN A 153 -21.56 3.53 14.02
C ASN A 153 -20.79 4.47 13.11
N GLU A 154 -21.20 4.57 11.87
CA GLU A 154 -20.55 5.44 10.87
C GLU A 154 -20.57 6.92 11.28
N GLU A 155 -21.63 7.41 11.91
CA GLU A 155 -21.74 8.80 12.35
C GLU A 155 -20.63 9.21 13.33
N LEU A 156 -20.18 8.29 14.20
CA LEU A 156 -19.06 8.53 15.10
C LEU A 156 -17.78 8.83 14.32
N LEU A 157 -17.52 8.09 13.24
CA LEU A 157 -16.34 8.29 12.40
C LEU A 157 -16.42 9.63 11.64
N TYR A 158 -17.57 9.95 11.07
CA TYR A 158 -17.80 11.25 10.42
C TYR A 158 -17.70 12.42 11.39
N LYS A 159 -18.15 12.27 12.61
CA LYS A 159 -18.00 13.28 13.65
C LYS A 159 -16.55 13.57 14.01
N MET A 160 -15.70 12.55 13.99
CA MET A 160 -14.27 12.68 14.28
C MET A 160 -13.47 13.25 13.11
N PHE A 161 -13.77 12.86 11.87
CA PHE A 161 -12.92 13.06 10.71
C PHE A 161 -13.60 13.79 9.54
N GLY A 162 -14.90 14.05 9.62
CA GLY A 162 -15.65 14.64 8.52
C GLY A 162 -15.63 13.74 7.29
N VAL A 163 -15.56 14.31 6.10
CA VAL A 163 -15.50 13.58 4.83
C VAL A 163 -14.29 12.62 4.73
N ASN A 164 -13.22 12.89 5.46
CA ASN A 164 -12.07 11.98 5.49
C ASN A 164 -12.37 10.62 6.14
N ALA A 165 -13.51 10.49 6.84
CA ALA A 165 -13.98 9.21 7.34
C ALA A 165 -14.25 8.20 6.22
N GLU A 166 -14.69 8.65 5.06
CA GLU A 166 -14.98 7.76 3.90
C GLU A 166 -13.73 6.98 3.49
N LEU A 167 -12.62 7.68 3.25
CA LEU A 167 -11.37 7.02 2.88
C LEU A 167 -10.83 6.13 4.01
N LEU A 168 -10.97 6.55 5.27
CA LEU A 168 -10.55 5.74 6.41
C LEU A 168 -11.35 4.44 6.50
N ILE A 169 -12.67 4.49 6.28
CA ILE A 169 -13.55 3.33 6.24
C ILE A 169 -13.18 2.42 5.07
N ASP A 170 -13.01 2.97 3.87
CA ASP A 170 -12.60 2.22 2.69
C ASP A 170 -11.29 1.46 2.96
N HIS A 171 -10.28 2.12 3.48
CA HIS A 171 -9.01 1.51 3.86
C HIS A 171 -9.16 0.45 4.95
N ALA A 172 -10.04 0.65 5.93
CA ALA A 172 -10.31 -0.37 6.94
C ALA A 172 -10.87 -1.66 6.34
N TRP A 173 -11.62 -1.56 5.24
CA TRP A 173 -12.12 -2.70 4.48
C TRP A 173 -11.15 -3.25 3.44
N GLY A 174 -10.04 -2.55 3.18
CA GLY A 174 -9.04 -2.91 2.17
C GLY A 174 -9.38 -2.41 0.78
N TYR A 175 -10.22 -1.39 0.67
CA TYR A 175 -10.59 -0.75 -0.58
C TYR A 175 -9.85 0.58 -0.78
N GLU A 176 -9.47 0.87 -2.02
CA GLU A 176 -8.87 2.16 -2.42
C GLU A 176 -9.54 2.64 -3.70
N PRO A 177 -10.28 3.74 -3.65
CA PRO A 177 -10.96 4.26 -4.83
C PRO A 177 -10.00 4.85 -5.87
N CYS A 178 -8.81 5.31 -5.45
CA CYS A 178 -7.87 5.98 -6.33
C CYS A 178 -7.04 4.99 -7.15
N THR A 179 -6.87 5.28 -8.45
CA THR A 179 -6.01 4.53 -9.37
C THR A 179 -4.88 5.40 -9.91
N ILE A 180 -3.83 4.78 -10.48
CA ILE A 180 -2.74 5.52 -11.13
C ILE A 180 -3.27 6.36 -12.30
N ALA A 181 -4.20 5.83 -13.10
CA ALA A 181 -4.83 6.54 -14.20
C ALA A 181 -5.54 7.83 -13.72
N GLU A 182 -6.26 7.76 -12.60
CA GLU A 182 -6.90 8.94 -12.01
C GLU A 182 -5.86 9.94 -11.50
N ILE A 183 -4.81 9.51 -10.82
CA ILE A 183 -3.72 10.40 -10.38
C ILE A 183 -3.15 11.15 -11.58
N LYS A 184 -2.86 10.45 -12.67
CA LYS A 184 -2.32 11.06 -13.90
C LYS A 184 -3.28 12.04 -14.55
N SER A 185 -4.59 11.85 -14.43
CA SER A 185 -5.59 12.75 -15.00
C SER A 185 -5.66 14.14 -14.33
N TYR A 186 -5.13 14.26 -13.11
CA TYR A 186 -5.07 15.52 -12.34
C TYR A 186 -3.74 16.28 -12.47
N THR A 187 -2.76 15.71 -13.16
CA THR A 187 -1.45 16.33 -13.42
C THR A 187 -1.36 16.88 -14.81
#